data_bd40f9aab29b1a3d8ec45c541e747afd
#
_entry.id   bd40f9aab29b1a3d8ec45c541e747afd
#
_cell.length_a   1.000
_cell.length_b   1.000
_cell.length_c   1.000
_cell.angle_alpha   90.00
_cell.angle_beta   90.00
_cell.angle_gamma   90.00
#
_symmetry.space_group_name_H-M   'P 1'
#
loop_
_entity.id
_entity.type
_entity.pdbx_description
1 polymer ?
#
loop_
_entity_poly.entity_id
_entity_poly.type
_entity_poly.pdbx_seq_one_letter_code
_entity_poly.pdbx_strand_id
1 'polypeptide(L)'
;IPLIIAPINTDSNLFNICPLSSGFHTVTPLVDVRESDKTKNWLLKGFSISENNSNTKQGKVVGDNSLRAFSVELNNMYKRMGELRNNTENFGAWARIMNSHGSEKSKFKDKYTHLQLGVDIKSNHRDYDKYTGLFISHTNLNGSNSIVNSDTKSYGVGFYSSVLFNNGAYFDIIGKYVHHKNSYSSGFLYFDEKKNSNYSLYGGIEVGHRSYLKDDYYIEPQAELTYGYISSQSITLWNNPNQTGSIIKESSAPLVGRVGVIAGKQISNEKFDFGFHLGSSYQMDLRNDSNTILKDSYGKFKYKREKDERLIFNAGLNMVNNNIRFGVE
;
A
#
# COMPACT_ATOMS: atom_id res chain seq x y z
N ILE A 1 12.83 -21.93 -42.40
CA ILE A 1 14.30 -21.83 -42.37
C ILE A 1 14.83 -23.05 -41.65
N PRO A 2 15.75 -23.85 -42.22
CA PRO A 2 16.38 -24.95 -41.52
C PRO A 2 17.29 -24.41 -40.42
N LEU A 3 17.10 -24.94 -39.20
CA LEU A 3 17.96 -24.66 -38.04
C LEU A 3 19.08 -25.72 -37.96
N ILE A 4 18.68 -26.97 -38.21
CA ILE A 4 19.57 -28.14 -38.08
C ILE A 4 19.26 -29.09 -39.22
N ILE A 5 20.27 -29.67 -39.84
CA ILE A 5 20.22 -30.76 -40.78
C ILE A 5 21.09 -31.89 -40.28
N ALA A 6 20.54 -33.06 -40.07
CA ALA A 6 21.22 -34.23 -39.54
C ALA A 6 20.90 -35.47 -40.37
N PRO A 7 21.67 -36.57 -40.24
CA PRO A 7 21.36 -37.86 -40.88
C PRO A 7 19.95 -38.36 -40.48
N ILE A 8 19.30 -39.09 -41.42
CA ILE A 8 17.90 -39.54 -41.25
C ILE A 8 17.67 -40.39 -39.97
N ASN A 9 18.68 -41.12 -39.51
CA ASN A 9 18.63 -41.93 -38.32
C ASN A 9 18.84 -41.16 -37.00
N THR A 10 18.99 -39.82 -37.06
CA THR A 10 19.11 -39.00 -35.86
C THR A 10 17.79 -39.01 -35.10
N ASP A 11 17.86 -39.19 -33.74
CA ASP A 11 16.67 -39.10 -32.90
C ASP A 11 16.04 -37.69 -33.02
N SER A 12 14.73 -37.65 -33.23
CA SER A 12 13.97 -36.40 -33.35
C SER A 12 13.99 -35.58 -32.05
N ASN A 13 14.21 -36.20 -30.92
CA ASN A 13 14.28 -35.60 -29.58
C ASN A 13 15.71 -35.19 -29.17
N LEU A 14 16.73 -35.42 -30.03
CA LEU A 14 18.12 -35.10 -29.71
C LEU A 14 18.34 -33.61 -29.48
N PHE A 15 17.56 -32.76 -30.16
CA PHE A 15 17.68 -31.31 -30.03
C PHE A 15 16.50 -30.75 -29.24
N ASN A 16 16.83 -30.17 -28.08
CA ASN A 16 15.86 -29.53 -27.23
C ASN A 16 15.78 -28.04 -27.53
N ILE A 17 14.55 -27.53 -27.68
CA ILE A 17 14.28 -26.13 -27.99
C ILE A 17 14.03 -25.41 -26.66
N CYS A 18 14.95 -24.50 -26.29
CA CYS A 18 14.81 -23.72 -25.08
C CYS A 18 14.01 -22.43 -25.34
N PRO A 19 12.93 -22.18 -24.57
CA PRO A 19 12.28 -20.89 -24.55
C PRO A 19 13.25 -19.78 -24.11
N LEU A 20 13.18 -18.65 -24.75
CA LEU A 20 13.96 -17.45 -24.39
C LEU A 20 13.07 -16.50 -23.60
N SER A 21 13.43 -16.25 -22.34
CA SER A 21 12.79 -15.20 -21.54
C SER A 21 13.30 -13.82 -21.98
N SER A 22 12.40 -12.94 -22.39
CA SER A 22 12.71 -11.57 -22.74
C SER A 22 11.69 -10.62 -22.10
N GLY A 23 12.14 -9.88 -21.09
CA GLY A 23 11.25 -8.95 -20.39
C GLY A 23 10.10 -9.65 -19.68
N PHE A 24 8.87 -9.24 -20.02
CA PHE A 24 7.63 -9.82 -19.50
C PHE A 24 7.07 -10.97 -20.35
N HIS A 25 7.74 -11.29 -21.46
CA HIS A 25 7.36 -12.36 -22.38
C HIS A 25 8.36 -13.51 -22.36
N THR A 26 7.88 -14.68 -22.70
CA THR A 26 8.68 -15.86 -23.06
C THR A 26 8.44 -16.16 -24.53
N VAL A 27 9.51 -16.20 -25.31
CA VAL A 27 9.50 -16.50 -26.72
C VAL A 27 9.96 -17.93 -26.93
N THR A 28 9.11 -18.79 -27.46
CA THR A 28 9.42 -20.18 -27.74
C THR A 28 9.45 -20.42 -29.25
N PRO A 29 10.58 -20.83 -29.84
CA PRO A 29 10.63 -21.20 -31.24
C PRO A 29 9.70 -22.39 -31.54
N LEU A 30 8.94 -22.28 -32.62
CA LEU A 30 8.13 -23.39 -33.15
C LEU A 30 8.92 -24.09 -34.25
N VAL A 31 9.28 -25.32 -34.01
CA VAL A 31 10.10 -26.13 -34.93
C VAL A 31 9.32 -27.33 -35.42
N ASP A 32 9.41 -27.59 -36.71
CA ASP A 32 8.89 -28.77 -37.36
C ASP A 32 10.03 -29.68 -37.79
N VAL A 33 9.87 -30.97 -37.64
CA VAL A 33 10.87 -31.94 -38.04
C VAL A 33 10.37 -32.59 -39.36
N ARG A 34 11.14 -32.45 -40.43
CA ARG A 34 10.84 -33.08 -41.71
C ARG A 34 11.92 -34.02 -42.13
N GLU A 35 11.53 -35.16 -42.58
CA GLU A 35 12.42 -36.16 -43.13
C GLU A 35 12.46 -36.09 -44.66
N SER A 36 13.65 -36.29 -45.21
CA SER A 36 13.92 -36.50 -46.62
C SER A 36 14.77 -37.76 -46.75
N ASP A 37 15.01 -38.29 -47.95
CA ASP A 37 15.62 -39.60 -48.19
C ASP A 37 16.91 -39.91 -47.42
N LYS A 38 17.69 -38.90 -47.08
CA LYS A 38 18.98 -39.04 -46.37
C LYS A 38 19.12 -38.16 -45.15
N THR A 39 18.22 -37.21 -44.94
CA THR A 39 18.38 -36.18 -43.88
C THR A 39 17.08 -35.96 -43.11
N LYS A 40 17.25 -35.58 -41.85
CA LYS A 40 16.21 -35.08 -41.00
C LYS A 40 16.49 -33.60 -40.74
N ASN A 41 15.48 -32.76 -40.98
CA ASN A 41 15.63 -31.31 -40.97
C ASN A 41 14.71 -30.71 -39.88
N TRP A 42 15.27 -29.92 -38.97
CA TRP A 42 14.53 -29.10 -37.98
C TRP A 42 14.29 -27.71 -38.60
N LEU A 43 13.08 -27.41 -38.90
CA LEU A 43 12.68 -26.18 -39.61
C LEU A 43 12.01 -25.22 -38.65
N LEU A 44 12.53 -24.00 -38.55
CA LEU A 44 11.83 -22.94 -37.83
C LEU A 44 10.58 -22.52 -38.59
N LYS A 45 9.41 -22.72 -38.00
CA LYS A 45 8.11 -22.28 -38.53
C LYS A 45 7.72 -20.90 -38.07
N GLY A 46 8.11 -20.52 -36.81
CA GLY A 46 7.72 -19.28 -36.20
C GLY A 46 8.10 -19.24 -34.74
N PHE A 47 7.45 -18.37 -34.02
CA PHE A 47 7.62 -18.21 -32.58
C PHE A 47 6.25 -18.18 -31.88
N SER A 48 6.15 -18.83 -30.74
CA SER A 48 5.07 -18.66 -29.79
C SER A 48 5.50 -17.65 -28.73
N ILE A 49 4.64 -16.68 -28.44
CA ILE A 49 4.89 -15.66 -27.44
C ILE A 49 3.90 -15.87 -26.29
N SER A 50 4.40 -16.04 -25.10
CA SER A 50 3.60 -16.24 -23.89
C SER A 50 4.05 -15.32 -22.77
N GLU A 51 3.28 -15.23 -21.69
CA GLU A 51 3.63 -14.47 -20.51
C GLU A 51 4.84 -15.11 -19.79
N ASN A 52 5.83 -14.28 -19.40
CA ASN A 52 6.86 -14.69 -18.45
C ASN A 52 6.30 -14.56 -17.04
N ASN A 53 5.72 -15.62 -16.51
CA ASN A 53 5.05 -15.64 -15.21
C ASN A 53 5.91 -15.14 -14.05
N SER A 54 7.23 -15.35 -14.11
CA SER A 54 8.14 -14.90 -13.06
C SER A 54 8.31 -13.39 -13.08
N ASN A 55 8.65 -12.82 -14.22
CA ASN A 55 8.85 -11.37 -14.38
C ASN A 55 7.55 -10.58 -14.21
N THR A 56 6.44 -11.07 -14.74
CA THR A 56 5.13 -10.40 -14.60
C THR A 56 4.68 -10.37 -13.15
N LYS A 57 4.93 -11.43 -12.37
CA LYS A 57 4.65 -11.46 -10.93
C LYS A 57 5.43 -10.38 -10.18
N GLN A 58 6.72 -10.17 -10.51
CA GLN A 58 7.53 -9.12 -9.91
C GLN A 58 7.06 -7.73 -10.33
N GLY A 59 6.74 -7.55 -11.62
CA GLY A 59 6.20 -6.30 -12.14
C GLY A 59 4.89 -5.89 -11.45
N LYS A 60 4.00 -6.84 -11.16
CA LYS A 60 2.77 -6.60 -10.38
C LYS A 60 3.10 -6.11 -8.97
N VAL A 61 4.05 -6.76 -8.27
CA VAL A 61 4.48 -6.36 -6.92
C VAL A 61 4.99 -4.92 -6.89
N VAL A 62 5.81 -4.52 -7.88
CA VAL A 62 6.30 -3.14 -8.02
C VAL A 62 5.14 -2.17 -8.30
N GLY A 63 4.24 -2.53 -9.23
CA GLY A 63 3.09 -1.70 -9.59
C GLY A 63 2.12 -1.48 -8.41
N ASP A 64 2.00 -2.43 -7.51
CA ASP A 64 1.09 -2.34 -6.37
C ASP A 64 1.65 -1.54 -5.18
N ASN A 65 2.93 -1.14 -5.23
CA ASN A 65 3.56 -0.41 -4.12
C ASN A 65 2.86 0.92 -3.78
N SER A 66 2.31 1.64 -4.76
CA SER A 66 1.57 2.88 -4.53
C SER A 66 0.28 2.66 -3.72
N LEU A 67 -0.37 1.50 -3.88
CA LEU A 67 -1.53 1.11 -3.08
C LEU A 67 -1.14 0.69 -1.67
N ARG A 68 0.05 0.08 -1.48
CA ARG A 68 0.60 -0.18 -0.14
C ARG A 68 0.88 1.12 0.58
N ALA A 69 1.56 2.07 -0.07
CA ALA A 69 1.79 3.40 0.50
C ALA A 69 0.48 4.11 0.86
N PHE A 70 -0.53 4.04 -0.02
CA PHE A 70 -1.87 4.53 0.26
C PHE A 70 -2.48 3.86 1.51
N SER A 71 -2.44 2.52 1.61
CA SER A 71 -3.00 1.78 2.75
C SER A 71 -2.31 2.10 4.07
N VAL A 72 -0.99 2.35 4.05
CA VAL A 72 -0.23 2.78 5.23
C VAL A 72 -0.69 4.15 5.71
N GLU A 73 -0.83 5.10 4.80
CA GLU A 73 -1.31 6.45 5.13
C GLU A 73 -2.77 6.43 5.61
N LEU A 74 -3.60 5.54 5.07
CA LEU A 74 -4.97 5.34 5.50
C LEU A 74 -5.03 4.81 6.94
N ASN A 75 -4.23 3.82 7.29
CA ASN A 75 -4.20 3.25 8.64
C ASN A 75 -3.85 4.28 9.73
N ASN A 76 -3.22 5.37 9.33
CA ASN A 76 -2.73 6.40 10.25
C ASN A 76 -3.64 7.64 10.32
N MET A 77 -4.73 7.68 9.54
CA MET A 77 -5.55 8.89 9.44
C MET A 77 -6.39 9.17 10.69
N TYR A 78 -6.97 8.15 11.29
CA TYR A 78 -8.06 8.30 12.26
C TYR A 78 -7.68 8.09 13.74
N LYS A 79 -6.49 7.66 14.02
CA LYS A 79 -6.10 7.18 15.37
C LYS A 79 -5.77 8.26 16.41
N ARG A 80 -6.05 9.52 16.14
CA ARG A 80 -5.77 10.64 17.07
C ARG A 80 -6.86 10.90 18.10
N MET A 81 -8.04 10.31 17.93
CA MET A 81 -9.25 10.67 18.67
C MET A 81 -9.17 10.37 20.18
N GLY A 82 -8.37 9.39 20.60
CA GLY A 82 -8.24 9.05 22.00
C GLY A 82 -7.78 10.20 22.89
N GLU A 83 -6.94 11.08 22.37
CA GLU A 83 -6.31 12.16 23.11
C GLU A 83 -7.14 13.44 23.16
N LEU A 84 -8.13 13.60 22.28
CA LEU A 84 -8.92 14.83 22.18
C LEU A 84 -9.85 15.03 23.39
N ARG A 85 -10.38 13.96 23.95
CA ARG A 85 -11.42 14.02 25.00
C ARG A 85 -10.97 14.67 26.31
N ASN A 86 -9.69 14.62 26.62
CA ASN A 86 -9.13 15.13 27.86
C ASN A 86 -8.43 16.49 27.69
N ASN A 87 -8.60 17.13 26.55
CA ASN A 87 -8.03 18.46 26.33
C ASN A 87 -8.88 19.54 26.99
N THR A 88 -8.32 20.22 27.97
CA THR A 88 -8.98 21.31 28.70
C THR A 88 -8.82 22.68 28.02
N GLU A 89 -7.80 22.83 27.18
CA GLU A 89 -7.44 24.07 26.53
C GLU A 89 -8.12 24.25 25.18
N ASN A 90 -8.30 25.50 24.75
CA ASN A 90 -8.89 25.83 23.45
C ASN A 90 -7.91 25.66 22.27
N PHE A 91 -6.63 25.56 22.55
CA PHE A 91 -5.58 25.30 21.55
C PHE A 91 -4.74 24.10 21.97
N GLY A 92 -4.49 23.20 21.05
CA GLY A 92 -3.70 22.01 21.28
C GLY A 92 -2.61 21.78 20.25
N ALA A 93 -1.48 21.22 20.70
CA ALA A 93 -0.45 20.66 19.84
C ALA A 93 -0.32 19.17 20.12
N TRP A 94 -0.02 18.38 19.08
CA TRP A 94 0.11 16.95 19.26
C TRP A 94 1.20 16.34 18.38
N ALA A 95 1.77 15.27 18.85
CA ALA A 95 2.72 14.45 18.12
C ALA A 95 2.33 12.97 18.22
N ARG A 96 2.57 12.22 17.17
CA ARG A 96 2.30 10.78 17.14
C ARG A 96 3.36 10.04 16.35
N ILE A 97 3.80 8.90 16.89
CA ILE A 97 4.70 7.95 16.22
C ILE A 97 4.00 6.60 16.15
N MET A 98 4.08 6.00 14.99
CA MET A 98 3.51 4.67 14.75
C MET A 98 4.51 3.79 14.03
N ASN A 99 4.57 2.52 14.45
CA ASN A 99 5.37 1.49 13.80
C ASN A 99 4.48 0.29 13.50
N SER A 100 4.62 -0.28 12.32
CA SER A 100 3.84 -1.46 11.96
C SER A 100 4.61 -2.41 11.06
N HIS A 101 4.19 -3.66 11.08
CA HIS A 101 4.66 -4.72 10.21
C HIS A 101 3.46 -5.37 9.55
N GLY A 102 3.53 -5.56 8.25
CA GLY A 102 2.50 -6.21 7.45
C GLY A 102 3.04 -7.35 6.59
N SER A 103 2.15 -8.23 6.18
CA SER A 103 2.45 -9.23 5.15
C SER A 103 1.23 -9.43 4.26
N GLU A 104 1.46 -9.47 2.96
CA GLU A 104 0.44 -9.80 1.96
C GLU A 104 0.48 -11.28 1.56
N LYS A 105 -0.62 -11.77 0.96
CA LYS A 105 -0.73 -13.13 0.37
C LYS A 105 0.39 -13.44 -0.64
N SER A 106 0.98 -12.42 -1.25
CA SER A 106 2.12 -12.50 -2.17
C SER A 106 3.47 -12.77 -1.50
N LYS A 107 3.51 -13.01 -0.20
CA LYS A 107 4.73 -13.08 0.61
C LYS A 107 5.57 -11.80 0.59
N PHE A 108 4.99 -10.69 0.21
CA PHE A 108 5.61 -9.38 0.34
C PHE A 108 5.44 -8.89 1.79
N LYS A 109 6.55 -8.57 2.42
CA LYS A 109 6.58 -8.06 3.80
C LYS A 109 6.83 -6.56 3.76
N ASP A 110 6.08 -5.82 4.55
CA ASP A 110 6.25 -4.39 4.72
C ASP A 110 6.47 -4.03 6.18
N LYS A 111 7.27 -3.01 6.38
CA LYS A 111 7.53 -2.37 7.66
C LYS A 111 7.50 -0.88 7.46
N TYR A 112 6.78 -0.16 8.33
CA TYR A 112 6.80 1.28 8.27
C TYR A 112 6.94 1.95 9.63
N THR A 113 7.48 3.16 9.57
CA THR A 113 7.45 4.15 10.66
C THR A 113 6.75 5.39 10.13
N HIS A 114 5.78 5.88 10.88
CA HIS A 114 4.99 7.05 10.54
C HIS A 114 5.02 8.06 11.68
N LEU A 115 5.36 9.31 11.37
CA LEU A 115 5.35 10.43 12.28
C LEU A 115 4.30 11.44 11.85
N GLN A 116 3.50 11.93 12.79
CA GLN A 116 2.57 13.03 12.60
C GLN A 116 2.78 14.12 13.65
N LEU A 117 2.66 15.36 13.23
CA LEU A 117 2.68 16.54 14.08
C LEU A 117 1.50 17.42 13.68
N GLY A 118 0.75 17.91 14.63
CA GLY A 118 -0.40 18.75 14.34
C GLY A 118 -0.74 19.73 15.44
N VAL A 119 -1.62 20.66 15.06
CA VAL A 119 -2.20 21.66 15.94
C VAL A 119 -3.70 21.74 15.70
N ASP A 120 -4.44 22.04 16.74
CA ASP A 120 -5.89 22.21 16.64
C ASP A 120 -6.44 23.31 17.59
N ILE A 121 -7.65 23.70 17.27
CA ILE A 121 -8.45 24.63 18.04
C ILE A 121 -9.71 23.89 18.49
N LYS A 122 -10.03 23.99 19.77
CA LYS A 122 -11.23 23.49 20.38
C LYS A 122 -12.29 24.58 20.46
N SER A 123 -13.50 24.27 20.09
CA SER A 123 -14.70 25.08 20.29
C SER A 123 -15.69 24.31 21.15
N ASN A 124 -16.00 24.85 22.32
CA ASN A 124 -16.93 24.23 23.27
C ASN A 124 -18.37 24.63 22.92
N HIS A 125 -19.25 23.67 22.81
CA HIS A 125 -20.68 23.82 22.66
C HIS A 125 -21.40 23.10 23.80
N ARG A 126 -22.68 23.37 23.99
CA ARG A 126 -23.47 22.79 25.10
C ARG A 126 -23.46 21.25 25.11
N ASP A 127 -23.59 20.65 23.93
CA ASP A 127 -23.83 19.20 23.79
C ASP A 127 -22.64 18.46 23.15
N TYR A 128 -21.62 19.21 22.69
CA TYR A 128 -20.44 18.64 22.04
C TYR A 128 -19.25 19.60 22.07
N ASP A 129 -18.07 19.03 21.96
CA ASP A 129 -16.83 19.73 21.65
C ASP A 129 -16.44 19.53 20.20
N LYS A 130 -16.05 20.61 19.50
CA LYS A 130 -15.56 20.56 18.13
C LYS A 130 -14.08 20.91 18.10
N TYR A 131 -13.30 20.05 17.46
CA TYR A 131 -11.89 20.27 17.18
C TYR A 131 -11.70 20.48 15.68
N THR A 132 -10.86 21.45 15.30
CA THR A 132 -10.47 21.67 13.92
C THR A 132 -8.97 21.90 13.88
N GLY A 133 -8.26 21.13 13.06
CA GLY A 133 -6.81 21.13 13.08
C GLY A 133 -6.17 20.89 11.73
N LEU A 134 -4.86 21.16 11.71
CA LEU A 134 -3.96 20.89 10.60
C LEU A 134 -2.83 19.99 11.09
N PHE A 135 -2.28 19.19 10.20
CA PHE A 135 -1.14 18.34 10.52
C PHE A 135 -0.23 18.11 9.33
N ILE A 136 1.00 17.76 9.64
CA ILE A 136 1.98 17.25 8.70
C ILE A 136 2.33 15.81 9.06
N SER A 137 2.79 15.03 8.08
CA SER A 137 3.21 13.66 8.31
C SER A 137 4.44 13.29 7.49
N HIS A 138 5.19 12.36 8.03
CA HIS A 138 6.30 11.70 7.35
C HIS A 138 6.22 10.19 7.55
N THR A 139 6.37 9.42 6.47
CA THR A 139 6.35 7.95 6.51
C THR A 139 7.59 7.40 5.81
N ASN A 140 8.23 6.45 6.45
CA ASN A 140 9.21 5.56 5.82
C ASN A 140 8.58 4.17 5.72
N LEU A 141 8.35 3.69 4.51
CA LEU A 141 7.80 2.37 4.21
C LEU A 141 8.83 1.55 3.47
N ASN A 142 9.28 0.45 4.07
CA ASN A 142 10.17 -0.53 3.47
C ASN A 142 9.39 -1.79 3.17
N GLY A 143 9.43 -2.23 1.92
CA GLY A 143 8.77 -3.43 1.48
C GLY A 143 9.76 -4.38 0.81
N SER A 144 9.62 -5.68 1.06
CA SER A 144 10.51 -6.67 0.45
C SER A 144 9.85 -8.03 0.28
N ASN A 145 10.27 -8.72 -0.76
CA ASN A 145 10.16 -10.17 -0.89
C ASN A 145 11.53 -10.73 -1.30
N SER A 146 11.61 -12.03 -1.66
CA SER A 146 12.87 -12.67 -2.06
C SER A 146 13.55 -12.04 -3.29
N ILE A 147 12.87 -11.16 -4.03
CA ILE A 147 13.29 -10.74 -5.38
C ILE A 147 13.19 -9.22 -5.58
N VAL A 148 12.25 -8.54 -4.94
CA VAL A 148 12.01 -7.10 -5.07
C VAL A 148 12.12 -6.43 -3.72
N ASN A 149 12.85 -5.31 -3.67
CA ASN A 149 12.85 -4.39 -2.54
C ASN A 149 12.23 -3.06 -2.98
N SER A 150 11.49 -2.45 -2.09
CA SER A 150 10.94 -1.10 -2.26
C SER A 150 11.18 -0.26 -1.01
N ASP A 151 11.57 0.98 -1.22
CA ASP A 151 11.66 2.02 -0.18
C ASP A 151 10.78 3.18 -0.63
N THR A 152 9.85 3.59 0.23
CA THR A 152 8.96 4.72 -0.04
C THR A 152 9.01 5.71 1.10
N LYS A 153 9.38 6.95 0.80
CA LYS A 153 9.33 8.09 1.70
C LYS A 153 8.14 8.96 1.32
N SER A 154 7.22 9.13 2.26
CA SER A 154 6.00 9.92 2.05
C SER A 154 6.00 11.16 2.92
N TYR A 155 5.53 12.27 2.38
CA TYR A 155 5.38 13.57 3.04
C TYR A 155 3.95 14.03 2.85
N GLY A 156 3.24 14.24 3.94
CA GLY A 156 1.82 14.57 3.91
C GLY A 156 1.50 15.87 4.62
N VAL A 157 0.44 16.53 4.17
CA VAL A 157 -0.23 17.62 4.86
C VAL A 157 -1.72 17.35 4.86
N GLY A 158 -2.39 17.63 5.96
CA GLY A 158 -3.80 17.35 6.09
C GLY A 158 -4.51 18.30 7.05
N PHE A 159 -5.82 18.24 7.00
CA PHE A 159 -6.72 18.90 7.91
C PHE A 159 -7.74 17.93 8.47
N TYR A 160 -8.34 18.28 9.58
CA TYR A 160 -9.41 17.52 10.17
C TYR A 160 -10.41 18.38 10.93
N SER A 161 -11.60 17.84 11.09
CA SER A 161 -12.60 18.36 12.01
C SER A 161 -13.25 17.16 12.74
N SER A 162 -13.32 17.26 14.06
CA SER A 162 -13.82 16.22 14.95
C SER A 162 -14.88 16.81 15.84
N VAL A 163 -16.02 16.13 15.97
CA VAL A 163 -17.12 16.50 16.87
C VAL A 163 -17.25 15.38 17.91
N LEU A 164 -17.07 15.72 19.16
CA LEU A 164 -17.19 14.80 20.30
C LEU A 164 -18.43 15.18 21.11
N PHE A 165 -19.43 14.32 21.08
CA PHE A 165 -20.67 14.53 21.84
C PHE A 165 -20.49 14.12 23.32
N ASN A 166 -21.21 14.79 24.22
CA ASN A 166 -21.16 14.51 25.67
C ASN A 166 -21.62 13.09 26.02
N ASN A 167 -22.41 12.45 25.16
CA ASN A 167 -22.86 11.07 25.31
C ASN A 167 -21.82 10.01 24.91
N GLY A 168 -20.63 10.43 24.45
CA GLY A 168 -19.56 9.53 24.00
C GLY A 168 -19.55 9.26 22.50
N ALA A 169 -20.57 9.63 21.74
CA ALA A 169 -20.55 9.54 20.29
C ALA A 169 -19.55 10.52 19.69
N TYR A 170 -19.05 10.22 18.49
CA TYR A 170 -18.20 11.14 17.76
C TYR A 170 -18.36 11.00 16.25
N PHE A 171 -17.99 12.07 15.57
CA PHE A 171 -17.95 12.16 14.12
C PHE A 171 -16.69 12.88 13.68
N ASP A 172 -15.97 12.31 12.73
CA ASP A 172 -14.69 12.79 12.23
C ASP A 172 -14.71 12.97 10.74
N ILE A 173 -14.11 14.07 10.26
CA ILE A 173 -13.82 14.30 8.84
C ILE A 173 -12.35 14.59 8.72
N ILE A 174 -11.71 14.01 7.71
CA ILE A 174 -10.30 14.24 7.43
C ILE A 174 -10.05 14.37 5.94
N GLY A 175 -9.12 15.26 5.59
CA GLY A 175 -8.56 15.38 4.26
C GLY A 175 -7.05 15.42 4.33
N LYS A 176 -6.38 14.76 3.38
CA LYS A 176 -4.91 14.66 3.37
C LYS A 176 -4.40 14.60 1.94
N TYR A 177 -3.33 15.36 1.68
CA TYR A 177 -2.48 15.22 0.50
C TYR A 177 -1.16 14.59 0.90
N VAL A 178 -0.67 13.63 0.12
CA VAL A 178 0.60 12.96 0.36
C VAL A 178 1.41 12.86 -0.92
N HIS A 179 2.66 13.28 -0.85
CA HIS A 179 3.65 13.07 -1.91
C HIS A 179 4.55 11.88 -1.55
N HIS A 180 4.66 10.91 -2.45
CA HIS A 180 5.45 9.70 -2.29
C HIS A 180 6.70 9.74 -3.17
N LYS A 181 7.86 9.46 -2.59
CA LYS A 181 9.13 9.21 -3.29
C LYS A 181 9.44 7.74 -3.16
N ASN A 182 9.49 7.04 -4.27
CA ASN A 182 9.65 5.60 -4.32
C ASN A 182 11.01 5.24 -4.92
N SER A 183 11.65 4.23 -4.36
CA SER A 183 12.83 3.56 -4.88
C SER A 183 12.58 2.06 -4.93
N TYR A 184 13.00 1.43 -6.02
CA TYR A 184 12.83 0.00 -6.25
C TYR A 184 14.13 -0.61 -6.70
N SER A 185 14.41 -1.84 -6.25
CA SER A 185 15.48 -2.68 -6.77
C SER A 185 14.98 -4.11 -6.98
N SER A 186 15.49 -4.77 -8.00
CA SER A 186 15.17 -6.16 -8.30
C SER A 186 16.29 -6.83 -9.08
N GLY A 187 16.93 -7.82 -8.47
CA GLY A 187 17.94 -8.63 -9.15
C GLY A 187 17.37 -9.46 -10.31
N PHE A 188 16.06 -9.79 -10.26
CA PHE A 188 15.40 -10.61 -11.28
C PHE A 188 14.97 -9.80 -12.51
N LEU A 189 14.54 -8.54 -12.32
CA LEU A 189 14.24 -7.62 -13.40
C LEU A 189 15.48 -6.83 -13.86
N TYR A 190 16.68 -7.22 -13.37
CA TYR A 190 17.98 -6.67 -13.73
C TYR A 190 18.07 -5.15 -13.63
N PHE A 191 17.58 -4.58 -12.53
CA PHE A 191 17.81 -3.17 -12.22
C PHE A 191 18.24 -2.96 -10.77
N ASP A 192 19.27 -2.17 -10.55
CA ASP A 192 19.84 -1.92 -9.23
C ASP A 192 18.98 -0.93 -8.44
N GLU A 193 18.61 0.17 -9.05
CA GLU A 193 17.74 1.17 -8.43
C GLU A 193 16.94 1.91 -9.49
N LYS A 194 15.62 1.99 -9.28
CA LYS A 194 14.72 2.85 -10.07
C LYS A 194 13.91 3.74 -9.14
N LYS A 195 13.93 5.04 -9.40
CA LYS A 195 13.25 6.06 -8.62
C LYS A 195 12.08 6.65 -9.40
N ASN A 196 10.98 6.89 -8.72
CA ASN A 196 9.89 7.69 -9.22
C ASN A 196 9.16 8.39 -8.08
N SER A 197 8.20 9.23 -8.43
CA SER A 197 7.31 9.86 -7.46
C SER A 197 5.88 9.82 -7.95
N ASN A 198 4.96 9.83 -7.00
CA ASN A 198 3.53 9.97 -7.22
C ASN A 198 2.89 10.68 -6.03
N TYR A 199 1.61 11.02 -6.13
CA TYR A 199 0.88 11.61 -5.02
C TYR A 199 -0.45 10.90 -4.79
N SER A 200 -0.98 11.07 -3.57
CA SER A 200 -2.29 10.59 -3.17
C SER A 200 -3.09 11.70 -2.51
N LEU A 201 -4.40 11.68 -2.72
CA LEU A 201 -5.38 12.48 -2.00
C LEU A 201 -6.27 11.54 -1.20
N TYR A 202 -6.67 11.97 -0.01
CA TYR A 202 -7.53 11.21 0.89
C TYR A 202 -8.65 12.12 1.38
N GLY A 203 -9.86 11.59 1.40
CA GLY A 203 -11.00 12.16 2.10
C GLY A 203 -11.71 11.06 2.86
N GLY A 204 -11.94 11.23 4.15
CA GLY A 204 -12.53 10.19 4.96
C GLY A 204 -13.45 10.73 6.05
N ILE A 205 -14.34 9.86 6.48
CA ILE A 205 -15.23 10.07 7.61
C ILE A 205 -15.11 8.88 8.56
N GLU A 206 -15.23 9.15 9.84
CA GLU A 206 -15.30 8.14 10.89
C GLU A 206 -16.45 8.48 11.85
N VAL A 207 -17.13 7.45 12.31
CA VAL A 207 -18.11 7.54 13.38
C VAL A 207 -17.83 6.47 14.42
N GLY A 208 -18.08 6.77 15.67
CA GLY A 208 -17.96 5.80 16.74
C GLY A 208 -18.62 6.29 18.01
N HIS A 209 -18.55 5.44 19.02
CA HIS A 209 -19.12 5.72 20.33
C HIS A 209 -18.24 5.12 21.42
N ARG A 210 -17.73 5.98 22.33
CA ARG A 210 -17.01 5.52 23.51
C ARG A 210 -17.96 5.35 24.70
N SER A 211 -18.07 4.13 25.16
CA SER A 211 -18.81 3.77 26.38
C SER A 211 -17.82 3.52 27.51
N TYR A 212 -17.89 4.34 28.57
CA TYR A 212 -17.09 4.12 29.77
C TYR A 212 -17.71 3.02 30.64
N LEU A 213 -16.85 2.17 31.13
CA LEU A 213 -17.14 1.09 32.05
C LEU A 213 -16.66 1.48 33.45
N LYS A 214 -16.74 0.55 34.40
CA LYS A 214 -16.20 0.74 35.75
C LYS A 214 -14.68 0.92 35.71
N ASP A 215 -14.14 1.72 36.63
CA ASP A 215 -12.69 1.95 36.80
C ASP A 215 -11.99 2.56 35.59
N ASP A 216 -12.68 3.46 34.86
CA ASP A 216 -12.18 4.20 33.68
C ASP A 216 -11.78 3.32 32.48
N TYR A 217 -12.21 2.07 32.45
CA TYR A 217 -12.17 1.27 31.23
C TYR A 217 -13.20 1.77 30.23
N TYR A 218 -12.91 1.58 28.95
CA TYR A 218 -13.87 1.92 27.89
C TYR A 218 -13.85 0.91 26.76
N ILE A 219 -14.97 0.87 26.02
CA ILE A 219 -15.11 0.19 24.74
C ILE A 219 -15.59 1.22 23.72
N GLU A 220 -15.01 1.18 22.53
CA GLU A 220 -15.28 2.14 21.45
C GLU A 220 -15.41 1.41 20.13
N PRO A 221 -16.66 1.01 19.73
CA PRO A 221 -16.94 0.59 18.36
C PRO A 221 -16.83 1.78 17.41
N GLN A 222 -16.31 1.50 16.19
CA GLN A 222 -16.06 2.52 15.17
C GLN A 222 -16.31 1.99 13.77
N ALA A 223 -16.68 2.88 12.85
CA ALA A 223 -16.79 2.63 11.44
C ALA A 223 -16.20 3.79 10.63
N GLU A 224 -15.42 3.47 9.62
CA GLU A 224 -14.71 4.42 8.77
C GLU A 224 -15.05 4.18 7.31
N LEU A 225 -15.11 5.25 6.55
CA LEU A 225 -15.19 5.22 5.09
C LEU A 225 -14.19 6.23 4.51
N THR A 226 -13.27 5.77 3.69
CA THR A 226 -12.28 6.61 3.05
C THR A 226 -12.31 6.47 1.54
N TYR A 227 -12.43 7.58 0.86
CA TYR A 227 -12.23 7.71 -0.57
C TYR A 227 -10.85 8.30 -0.85
N GLY A 228 -10.13 7.74 -1.81
CA GLY A 228 -8.82 8.21 -2.19
C GLY A 228 -8.67 8.43 -3.68
N TYR A 229 -7.62 9.15 -4.04
CA TYR A 229 -7.11 9.24 -5.39
C TYR A 229 -5.60 9.00 -5.35
N ILE A 230 -5.09 8.14 -6.22
CA ILE A 230 -3.66 7.85 -6.37
C ILE A 230 -3.30 8.19 -7.81
N SER A 231 -2.32 9.08 -7.99
CA SER A 231 -1.86 9.45 -9.33
C SER A 231 -1.13 8.30 -10.02
N SER A 232 -1.15 8.30 -11.33
CA SER A 232 -0.39 7.34 -12.14
C SER A 232 1.12 7.48 -11.89
N GLN A 233 1.83 6.39 -12.13
CA GLN A 233 3.30 6.36 -12.13
C GLN A 233 3.82 5.45 -13.23
N SER A 234 5.03 5.73 -13.72
CA SER A 234 5.71 4.90 -14.70
C SER A 234 7.16 4.66 -14.28
N ILE A 235 7.62 3.43 -14.44
CA ILE A 235 8.99 3.02 -14.17
C ILE A 235 9.54 2.41 -15.45
N THR A 236 10.56 3.04 -16.04
CA THR A 236 11.30 2.49 -17.16
C THR A 236 12.37 1.54 -16.62
N LEU A 237 12.29 0.27 -16.98
CA LEU A 237 13.22 -0.78 -16.56
C LEU A 237 14.45 -0.81 -17.49
N TRP A 238 14.16 -0.97 -18.77
CA TRP A 238 15.17 -1.05 -19.84
C TRP A 238 14.85 -0.05 -20.92
N ASN A 239 15.87 0.57 -21.47
CA ASN A 239 15.74 1.48 -22.59
C ASN A 239 17.04 1.44 -23.42
N ASN A 240 17.25 0.37 -24.14
CA ASN A 240 18.35 0.18 -25.07
C ASN A 240 17.82 -0.28 -26.43
N PRO A 241 18.62 -0.23 -27.53
CA PRO A 241 18.14 -0.55 -28.88
C PRO A 241 17.51 -1.95 -29.02
N ASN A 242 17.93 -2.89 -28.18
CA ASN A 242 17.50 -4.28 -28.27
C ASN A 242 16.42 -4.66 -27.25
N GLN A 243 16.16 -3.82 -26.25
CA GLN A 243 15.22 -4.14 -25.19
C GLN A 243 14.61 -2.88 -24.57
N THR A 244 13.31 -2.82 -24.56
CA THR A 244 12.52 -1.79 -23.85
C THR A 244 11.60 -2.46 -22.86
N GLY A 245 11.39 -1.84 -21.68
CA GLY A 245 10.47 -2.37 -20.70
C GLY A 245 10.04 -1.29 -19.71
N SER A 246 8.76 -1.33 -19.35
CA SER A 246 8.19 -0.40 -18.37
C SER A 246 7.07 -1.04 -17.55
N ILE A 247 6.95 -0.56 -16.32
CA ILE A 247 5.83 -0.83 -15.42
C ILE A 247 5.05 0.47 -15.29
N ILE A 248 3.79 0.45 -15.70
CA ILE A 248 2.91 1.61 -15.66
C ILE A 248 1.78 1.29 -14.68
N LYS A 249 1.66 2.07 -13.63
CA LYS A 249 0.53 2.07 -12.73
C LYS A 249 -0.43 3.16 -13.17
N GLU A 250 -1.63 2.79 -13.59
CA GLU A 250 -2.68 3.76 -13.90
C GLU A 250 -3.14 4.47 -12.62
N SER A 251 -3.67 5.68 -12.74
CA SER A 251 -4.33 6.35 -11.62
C SER A 251 -5.50 5.50 -11.12
N SER A 252 -5.81 5.60 -9.85
CA SER A 252 -6.89 4.85 -9.23
C SER A 252 -7.60 5.66 -8.16
N ALA A 253 -8.87 5.32 -7.91
CA ALA A 253 -9.72 5.97 -6.94
C ALA A 253 -10.33 4.93 -5.98
N PRO A 254 -9.54 4.39 -5.03
CA PRO A 254 -9.99 3.39 -4.09
C PRO A 254 -11.04 3.96 -3.12
N LEU A 255 -12.02 3.13 -2.77
CA LEU A 255 -12.95 3.35 -1.66
C LEU A 255 -12.74 2.21 -0.66
N VAL A 256 -12.40 2.57 0.57
CA VAL A 256 -12.07 1.61 1.63
C VAL A 256 -13.02 1.81 2.80
N GLY A 257 -13.60 0.71 3.27
CA GLY A 257 -14.39 0.64 4.48
C GLY A 257 -13.61 -0.05 5.60
N ARG A 258 -13.82 0.39 6.84
CA ARG A 258 -13.27 -0.26 8.03
C ARG A 258 -14.32 -0.25 9.14
N VAL A 259 -14.43 -1.37 9.85
CA VAL A 259 -15.19 -1.48 11.09
C VAL A 259 -14.29 -2.06 12.17
N GLY A 260 -14.40 -1.57 13.38
CA GLY A 260 -13.50 -1.98 14.45
C GLY A 260 -14.04 -1.73 15.84
N VAL A 261 -13.29 -2.22 16.81
CA VAL A 261 -13.52 -1.97 18.21
C VAL A 261 -12.19 -1.69 18.90
N ILE A 262 -12.19 -0.69 19.77
CA ILE A 262 -11.08 -0.36 20.66
C ILE A 262 -11.55 -0.60 22.09
N ALA A 263 -10.70 -1.22 22.90
CA ALA A 263 -10.87 -1.33 24.35
C ALA A 263 -9.64 -0.70 25.02
N GLY A 264 -9.85 0.08 26.07
CA GLY A 264 -8.76 0.76 26.74
C GLY A 264 -9.08 1.18 28.16
N LYS A 265 -8.12 1.81 28.79
CA LYS A 265 -8.25 2.41 30.10
C LYS A 265 -7.61 3.80 30.10
N GLN A 266 -8.30 4.75 30.71
CA GLN A 266 -7.81 6.11 30.93
C GLN A 266 -7.42 6.22 32.41
N ILE A 267 -6.26 6.77 32.68
CA ILE A 267 -5.77 7.04 34.05
C ILE A 267 -5.50 8.53 34.11
N SER A 268 -6.31 9.22 34.89
CA SER A 268 -6.20 10.68 35.08
C SER A 268 -5.64 11.02 36.46
N ASN A 269 -4.71 11.96 36.50
CA ASN A 269 -4.26 12.56 37.72
C ASN A 269 -4.13 14.09 37.56
N GLU A 270 -3.81 14.82 38.64
CA GLU A 270 -3.76 16.30 38.65
C GLU A 270 -2.79 16.91 37.62
N LYS A 271 -1.81 16.16 37.10
CA LYS A 271 -0.75 16.70 36.25
C LYS A 271 -0.81 16.18 34.80
N PHE A 272 -1.31 14.97 34.60
CA PHE A 272 -1.38 14.36 33.28
C PHE A 272 -2.44 13.27 33.22
N ASP A 273 -2.96 13.06 32.00
CA ASP A 273 -3.78 11.91 31.67
C ASP A 273 -2.94 10.92 30.87
N PHE A 274 -3.05 9.66 31.24
CA PHE A 274 -2.38 8.56 30.55
C PHE A 274 -3.42 7.52 30.14
N GLY A 275 -3.32 7.03 28.92
CA GLY A 275 -4.21 6.00 28.38
C GLY A 275 -3.44 4.89 27.69
N PHE A 276 -3.99 3.68 27.77
CA PHE A 276 -3.59 2.58 26.90
C PHE A 276 -4.80 1.98 26.24
N HIS A 277 -4.59 1.44 25.04
CA HIS A 277 -5.65 0.78 24.30
C HIS A 277 -5.16 -0.39 23.45
N LEU A 278 -6.09 -1.30 23.22
CA LEU A 278 -5.96 -2.39 22.25
C LEU A 278 -7.12 -2.28 21.28
N GLY A 279 -6.85 -2.49 19.99
CA GLY A 279 -7.87 -2.41 18.95
C GLY A 279 -7.79 -3.59 18.00
N SER A 280 -8.95 -3.91 17.45
CA SER A 280 -9.09 -4.84 16.33
C SER A 280 -10.04 -4.26 15.32
N SER A 281 -9.70 -4.32 14.05
CA SER A 281 -10.56 -3.85 12.96
C SER A 281 -10.44 -4.72 11.72
N TYR A 282 -11.54 -4.77 10.97
CA TYR A 282 -11.61 -5.39 9.66
C TYR A 282 -11.73 -4.31 8.61
N GLN A 283 -10.79 -4.29 7.68
CA GLN A 283 -10.72 -3.36 6.55
C GLN A 283 -10.96 -4.10 5.25
N MET A 284 -11.74 -3.48 4.35
CA MET A 284 -12.01 -4.03 3.02
C MET A 284 -11.98 -2.95 1.94
N ASP A 285 -11.52 -3.32 0.76
CA ASP A 285 -11.65 -2.53 -0.46
C ASP A 285 -13.08 -2.65 -1.01
N LEU A 286 -13.90 -1.62 -0.80
CA LEU A 286 -15.26 -1.55 -1.37
C LEU A 286 -15.20 -1.32 -2.89
N ARG A 287 -14.27 -0.45 -3.33
CA ARG A 287 -13.94 -0.19 -4.73
C ARG A 287 -12.43 -0.17 -4.91
N ASN A 288 -11.96 -0.92 -5.90
CA ASN A 288 -10.57 -0.89 -6.34
C ASN A 288 -10.54 -0.99 -7.87
N ASP A 289 -10.19 0.11 -8.53
CA ASP A 289 -10.06 0.27 -9.99
C ASP A 289 -8.59 0.33 -10.43
N SER A 290 -7.70 -0.18 -9.60
CA SER A 290 -6.25 -0.13 -9.80
C SER A 290 -5.78 -1.10 -10.86
N ASN A 291 -5.12 -0.59 -11.90
CA ASN A 291 -4.53 -1.38 -12.96
C ASN A 291 -3.00 -1.19 -13.02
N THR A 292 -2.30 -2.27 -13.34
CA THR A 292 -0.87 -2.27 -13.64
C THR A 292 -0.66 -2.78 -15.06
N ILE A 293 0.06 -2.02 -15.88
CA ILE A 293 0.44 -2.40 -17.25
C ILE A 293 1.92 -2.71 -17.24
N LEU A 294 2.27 -3.92 -17.66
CA LEU A 294 3.63 -4.37 -17.92
C LEU A 294 3.85 -4.35 -19.44
N LYS A 295 4.81 -3.58 -19.89
CA LYS A 295 5.08 -3.38 -21.32
C LYS A 295 6.54 -3.69 -21.63
N ASP A 296 6.79 -4.38 -22.72
CA ASP A 296 8.10 -4.61 -23.31
C ASP A 296 8.05 -4.54 -24.84
N SER A 297 9.14 -4.95 -25.50
CA SER A 297 9.26 -4.92 -26.98
C SER A 297 8.27 -5.84 -27.69
N TYR A 298 7.72 -6.85 -27.02
CA TYR A 298 6.81 -7.85 -27.61
C TYR A 298 5.34 -7.53 -27.41
N GLY A 299 5.02 -6.63 -26.44
CA GLY A 299 3.63 -6.26 -26.20
C GLY A 299 3.39 -5.70 -24.80
N LYS A 300 2.14 -5.85 -24.36
CA LYS A 300 1.71 -5.38 -23.04
C LYS A 300 0.75 -6.37 -22.39
N PHE A 301 0.88 -6.51 -21.06
CA PHE A 301 -0.09 -7.16 -20.20
C PHE A 301 -0.72 -6.12 -19.29
N LYS A 302 -2.05 -6.17 -19.13
CA LYS A 302 -2.80 -5.32 -18.22
C LYS A 302 -3.40 -6.18 -17.10
N TYR A 303 -3.08 -5.84 -15.87
CA TYR A 303 -3.55 -6.55 -14.68
C TYR A 303 -4.38 -5.62 -13.83
N LYS A 304 -5.54 -6.09 -13.42
CA LYS A 304 -6.36 -5.46 -12.38
C LYS A 304 -5.96 -6.04 -11.04
N ARG A 305 -5.76 -5.19 -10.02
CA ARG A 305 -5.54 -5.67 -8.66
C ARG A 305 -6.83 -6.27 -8.09
N GLU A 306 -6.70 -7.38 -7.38
CA GLU A 306 -7.78 -7.93 -6.57
C GLU A 306 -8.08 -7.01 -5.39
N LYS A 307 -9.34 -7.04 -4.91
CA LYS A 307 -9.73 -6.35 -3.68
C LYS A 307 -8.96 -6.92 -2.50
N ASP A 308 -8.53 -6.05 -1.61
CA ASP A 308 -7.81 -6.42 -0.40
C ASP A 308 -8.76 -6.42 0.80
N GLU A 309 -8.58 -7.40 1.65
CA GLU A 309 -9.27 -7.55 2.93
C GLU A 309 -8.25 -7.91 3.98
N ARG A 310 -8.31 -7.25 5.14
CA ARG A 310 -7.35 -7.49 6.20
C ARG A 310 -7.91 -7.29 7.59
N LEU A 311 -7.42 -8.07 8.53
CA LEU A 311 -7.56 -7.83 9.95
C LEU A 311 -6.37 -6.98 10.41
N ILE A 312 -6.66 -5.97 11.22
CA ILE A 312 -5.67 -5.05 11.79
C ILE A 312 -5.81 -5.14 13.31
N PHE A 313 -4.70 -5.43 13.98
CA PHE A 313 -4.58 -5.36 15.44
C PHE A 313 -3.63 -4.24 15.78
N ASN A 314 -3.99 -3.46 16.76
CA ASN A 314 -3.17 -2.36 17.25
C ASN A 314 -3.15 -2.29 18.78
N ALA A 315 -2.06 -1.78 19.30
CA ALA A 315 -1.91 -1.42 20.69
C ALA A 315 -1.27 -0.04 20.78
N GLY A 316 -1.72 0.80 21.69
CA GLY A 316 -1.19 2.14 21.79
C GLY A 316 -1.22 2.70 23.21
N LEU A 317 -0.38 3.72 23.38
CA LEU A 317 -0.26 4.53 24.58
C LEU A 317 -0.50 5.99 24.18
N ASN A 318 -1.18 6.73 25.03
CA ASN A 318 -1.33 8.16 24.88
C ASN A 318 -1.06 8.89 26.21
N MET A 319 -0.63 10.12 26.10
CA MET A 319 -0.41 11.00 27.23
C MET A 319 -0.88 12.41 26.86
N VAL A 320 -1.60 13.02 27.77
CA VAL A 320 -2.05 14.41 27.67
C VAL A 320 -1.54 15.18 28.86
N ASN A 321 -0.92 16.32 28.61
CA ASN A 321 -0.49 17.26 29.63
C ASN A 321 -0.88 18.68 29.15
N ASN A 322 -1.89 19.25 29.81
CA ASN A 322 -2.51 20.52 29.40
C ASN A 322 -2.94 20.48 27.92
N ASN A 323 -2.25 21.25 27.07
CA ASN A 323 -2.52 21.39 25.64
C ASN A 323 -1.56 20.59 24.73
N ILE A 324 -0.68 19.78 25.31
CA ILE A 324 0.27 18.95 24.58
C ILE A 324 -0.16 17.48 24.69
N ARG A 325 -0.24 16.82 23.53
CA ARG A 325 -0.65 15.43 23.43
C ARG A 325 0.40 14.62 22.67
N PHE A 326 0.68 13.45 23.19
CA PHE A 326 1.64 12.53 22.60
C PHE A 326 1.07 11.12 22.51
N GLY A 327 1.26 10.44 21.40
CA GLY A 327 0.81 9.07 21.17
C GLY A 327 1.88 8.18 20.53
N VAL A 328 1.90 6.93 20.98
CA VAL A 328 2.73 5.85 20.42
C VAL A 328 1.83 4.67 20.08
N GLU A 329 2.02 4.09 18.88
CA GLU A 329 1.27 2.91 18.42
C GLU A 329 2.11 1.96 17.57
#